data_2a818b1bf01eb5d8b3407b58bed7515c
#
_entry.id   2a818b1bf01eb5d8b3407b58bed7515c
#
_cell.length_a   1.000
_cell.length_b   1.000
_cell.length_c   1.000
_cell.angle_alpha   90.00
_cell.angle_beta   90.00
_cell.angle_gamma   90.00
#
_symmetry.space_group_name_H-M   'P 1'
#
loop_
_entity.id
_entity.type
_entity.pdbx_description
1 polymer ?
#
loop_
_entity_poly.entity_id
_entity_poly.type
_entity_poly.pdbx_seq_one_letter_code
_entity_poly.pdbx_strand_id
1 'polypeptide(L)'
;MKKRTVKTLLLFSLGLMLVASAACFPPATPVPPSTATGNDSIQNIVWQWTSVSNRTSGESTSVPNPASYTIIFHDDGTLTGQADCNSFSGTYSQEAGFSISIGPVTMAACGDDSLDATYLELLGSVVAGGPDGIGNLALETAGGEQRMTFVDSGSAME
;
A
#
# COMPACT_ATOMS: atom_id res chain seq x y z
N MET A 1 31.86 -57.21 -31.36
CA MET A 1 32.19 -58.58 -30.87
C MET A 1 32.00 -58.63 -29.37
N LYS A 2 31.30 -59.74 -28.93
CA LYS A 2 31.20 -60.26 -27.55
C LYS A 2 30.40 -59.40 -26.56
N LYS A 3 29.46 -59.88 -25.93
CA LYS A 3 28.73 -61.10 -25.47
C LYS A 3 28.02 -60.67 -24.19
N ARG A 4 26.69 -60.77 -24.24
CA ARG A 4 25.75 -61.46 -23.35
C ARG A 4 26.29 -61.88 -21.96
N THR A 5 25.59 -61.51 -20.90
CA THR A 5 25.18 -62.52 -19.92
C THR A 5 23.88 -62.07 -19.23
N VAL A 6 22.87 -62.88 -19.35
CA VAL A 6 21.60 -62.92 -18.60
C VAL A 6 21.83 -63.77 -17.35
N LYS A 7 21.32 -63.34 -16.22
CA LYS A 7 20.98 -64.22 -15.07
C LYS A 7 19.94 -63.49 -14.22
N THR A 8 18.70 -63.81 -14.35
CA THR A 8 17.94 -64.83 -13.62
C THR A 8 17.56 -64.41 -12.18
N LEU A 9 16.29 -64.05 -12.06
CA LEU A 9 15.25 -64.48 -11.14
C LEU A 9 15.60 -64.65 -9.66
N LEU A 10 14.97 -63.90 -8.79
CA LEU A 10 14.45 -64.40 -7.54
C LEU A 10 13.27 -63.56 -7.07
N LEU A 11 12.11 -64.14 -7.10
CA LEU A 11 10.84 -63.73 -6.49
C LEU A 11 11.00 -63.72 -4.99
N PHE A 12 10.80 -62.57 -4.34
CA PHE A 12 10.45 -62.51 -2.95
C PHE A 12 9.18 -61.71 -2.82
N SER A 13 8.07 -62.44 -2.73
CA SER A 13 6.80 -61.95 -2.27
C SER A 13 6.88 -61.73 -0.74
N LEU A 14 6.91 -60.50 -0.30
CA LEU A 14 6.68 -60.20 1.10
C LEU A 14 5.54 -59.18 1.19
N GLY A 15 4.43 -59.63 1.71
CA GLY A 15 3.22 -58.88 1.87
C GLY A 15 3.43 -57.65 2.75
N LEU A 16 3.22 -56.47 2.20
CA LEU A 16 3.21 -55.24 2.95
C LEU A 16 1.76 -54.96 3.38
N MET A 17 1.51 -55.25 4.68
CA MET A 17 0.30 -54.83 5.38
C MET A 17 0.23 -53.29 5.33
N LEU A 18 -0.71 -52.75 4.57
CA LEU A 18 -1.10 -51.35 4.67
C LEU A 18 -1.86 -51.15 5.99
N VAL A 19 -1.19 -50.63 6.99
CA VAL A 19 -1.85 -50.05 8.16
C VAL A 19 -2.34 -48.63 7.75
N ALA A 20 -3.62 -48.53 7.44
CA ALA A 20 -4.25 -47.24 7.23
C ALA A 20 -4.40 -46.55 8.59
N SER A 21 -3.44 -45.70 8.93
CA SER A 21 -3.56 -44.78 10.07
C SER A 21 -4.54 -43.65 9.63
N ALA A 22 -5.79 -43.78 10.03
CA ALA A 22 -6.76 -42.69 9.95
C ALA A 22 -6.31 -41.61 10.94
N ALA A 23 -5.54 -40.64 10.45
CA ALA A 23 -5.30 -39.40 11.18
C ALA A 23 -6.61 -38.61 11.22
N CYS A 24 -7.31 -38.71 12.37
CA CYS A 24 -8.38 -37.77 12.67
C CYS A 24 -7.78 -36.34 12.75
N PHE A 25 -7.86 -35.59 11.65
CA PHE A 25 -7.68 -34.16 11.75
C PHE A 25 -8.93 -33.57 12.41
N PRO A 26 -8.81 -32.84 13.52
CA PRO A 26 -9.95 -32.07 14.02
C PRO A 26 -10.40 -31.09 12.93
N PRO A 27 -11.72 -30.88 12.76
CA PRO A 27 -12.19 -29.87 11.82
C PRO A 27 -11.58 -28.52 12.22
N ALA A 28 -10.96 -27.85 11.22
CA ALA A 28 -10.46 -26.49 11.41
C ALA A 28 -11.68 -25.63 11.78
N THR A 29 -11.72 -25.13 13.01
CA THR A 29 -12.66 -24.11 13.41
C THR A 29 -12.47 -22.92 12.46
N PRO A 30 -13.52 -22.42 11.80
CA PRO A 30 -13.39 -21.20 11.01
C PRO A 30 -12.94 -20.10 11.97
N VAL A 31 -11.72 -19.59 11.75
CA VAL A 31 -11.24 -18.37 12.40
C VAL A 31 -12.21 -17.28 11.97
N PRO A 32 -12.94 -16.63 12.90
CA PRO A 32 -13.76 -15.50 12.52
C PRO A 32 -12.86 -14.49 11.80
N PRO A 33 -13.33 -13.85 10.73
CA PRO A 33 -12.55 -12.79 10.10
C PRO A 33 -12.19 -11.80 11.20
N SER A 34 -10.90 -11.56 11.39
CA SER A 34 -10.42 -10.48 12.24
C SER A 34 -11.09 -9.22 11.73
N THR A 35 -12.00 -8.68 12.51
CA THR A 35 -12.52 -7.34 12.27
C THR A 35 -11.32 -6.45 12.50
N ALA A 36 -10.57 -6.16 11.43
CA ALA A 36 -9.64 -5.06 11.42
C ALA A 36 -10.49 -3.83 11.67
N THR A 37 -10.45 -3.32 12.89
CA THR A 37 -11.01 -2.02 13.26
C THR A 37 -9.99 -0.98 12.77
N GLY A 38 -9.64 -1.04 11.51
CA GLY A 38 -8.99 0.01 10.77
C GLY A 38 -10.07 0.66 9.92
N ASN A 39 -10.15 1.95 9.95
CA ASN A 39 -10.96 2.69 9.01
C ASN A 39 -10.39 2.37 7.61
N ASP A 40 -11.03 1.46 6.87
CA ASP A 40 -10.65 1.15 5.49
C ASP A 40 -10.94 2.32 4.54
N SER A 41 -11.62 3.36 5.02
CA SER A 41 -11.89 4.60 4.30
C SER A 41 -10.75 5.59 4.49
N ILE A 42 -10.34 6.20 3.39
CA ILE A 42 -9.39 7.34 3.40
C ILE A 42 -10.12 8.68 3.48
N GLN A 43 -11.44 8.68 3.45
CA GLN A 43 -12.29 9.86 3.30
C GLN A 43 -12.49 10.59 4.63
N ASN A 44 -12.60 11.91 4.54
CA ASN A 44 -12.87 12.81 5.65
C ASN A 44 -11.85 12.72 6.81
N ILE A 45 -10.62 12.36 6.46
CA ILE A 45 -9.45 12.31 7.35
C ILE A 45 -8.44 13.35 6.88
N VAL A 46 -7.82 14.06 7.81
CA VAL A 46 -6.68 14.92 7.53
C VAL A 46 -5.43 14.07 7.51
N TRP A 47 -4.92 13.76 6.31
CA TRP A 47 -3.71 13.01 6.11
C TRP A 47 -2.50 13.95 6.07
N GLN A 48 -1.52 13.74 6.94
CA GLN A 48 -0.27 14.51 6.99
C GLN A 48 0.87 13.72 6.34
N TRP A 49 1.55 14.33 5.36
CA TRP A 49 2.67 13.71 4.67
C TRP A 49 3.92 13.66 5.57
N THR A 50 4.41 12.47 5.89
CA THR A 50 5.53 12.25 6.82
C THR A 50 6.82 11.87 6.13
N SER A 51 6.75 11.16 5.01
CA SER A 51 7.94 10.73 4.29
C SER A 51 7.66 10.35 2.85
N VAL A 52 8.71 10.36 2.05
CA VAL A 52 8.75 9.72 0.74
C VAL A 52 9.93 8.75 0.69
N SER A 53 9.71 7.55 0.16
CA SER A 53 10.76 6.55 -0.03
C SER A 53 10.87 6.17 -1.49
N ASN A 54 12.11 6.04 -1.98
CA ASN A 54 12.40 5.48 -3.29
C ASN A 54 12.56 3.96 -3.14
N ARG A 55 11.71 3.20 -3.80
CA ARG A 55 11.66 1.73 -3.69
C ARG A 55 12.81 1.04 -4.41
N THR A 56 13.45 1.73 -5.36
CA THR A 56 14.58 1.19 -6.11
C THR A 56 15.90 1.37 -5.37
N SER A 57 16.15 2.58 -4.83
CA SER A 57 17.38 2.86 -4.06
C SER A 57 17.26 2.49 -2.57
N GLY A 58 16.05 2.38 -2.05
CA GLY A 58 15.79 2.20 -0.61
C GLY A 58 15.97 3.48 0.22
N GLU A 59 16.25 4.62 -0.43
CA GLU A 59 16.34 5.90 0.27
C GLU A 59 14.97 6.37 0.76
N SER A 60 14.96 6.97 1.93
CA SER A 60 13.77 7.58 2.52
C SER A 60 14.10 8.97 3.03
N THR A 61 13.27 9.93 2.67
CA THR A 61 13.35 11.32 3.12
C THR A 61 12.14 11.63 3.98
N SER A 62 12.40 12.13 5.19
CA SER A 62 11.35 12.58 6.10
C SER A 62 10.95 14.03 5.79
N VAL A 63 9.68 14.33 5.94
CA VAL A 63 9.13 15.68 5.83
C VAL A 63 9.36 16.43 7.15
N PRO A 64 10.05 17.57 7.13
CA PRO A 64 10.42 18.27 8.37
C PRO A 64 9.23 18.77 9.17
N ASN A 65 8.16 19.20 8.51
CA ASN A 65 6.93 19.69 9.12
C ASN A 65 5.69 19.07 8.47
N PRO A 66 5.29 17.84 8.86
CA PRO A 66 4.14 17.15 8.26
C PRO A 66 2.82 17.93 8.32
N ALA A 67 2.63 18.77 9.35
CA ALA A 67 1.41 19.58 9.52
C ALA A 67 1.21 20.63 8.41
N SER A 68 2.28 21.03 7.71
CA SER A 68 2.21 21.94 6.56
C SER A 68 1.86 21.23 5.25
N TYR A 69 1.86 19.91 5.21
CA TYR A 69 1.61 19.12 3.99
C TYR A 69 0.50 18.13 4.23
N THR A 70 -0.73 18.56 3.93
CA THR A 70 -1.93 17.77 4.23
C THR A 70 -2.78 17.54 2.99
N ILE A 71 -3.57 16.45 3.02
CA ILE A 71 -4.59 16.17 2.02
C ILE A 71 -5.81 15.57 2.71
N ILE A 72 -7.00 15.95 2.24
CA ILE A 72 -8.30 15.43 2.65
C ILE A 72 -9.01 14.94 1.40
N PHE A 73 -9.45 13.69 1.40
CA PHE A 73 -10.29 13.10 0.37
C PHE A 73 -11.74 13.18 0.82
N HIS A 74 -12.59 13.85 0.05
CA HIS A 74 -14.02 13.97 0.36
C HIS A 74 -14.79 12.80 -0.29
N ASP A 75 -15.96 12.50 0.23
CA ASP A 75 -16.81 11.39 -0.24
C ASP A 75 -17.43 11.64 -1.62
N ASP A 76 -17.45 12.91 -2.07
CA ASP A 76 -17.91 13.32 -3.40
C ASP A 76 -16.85 13.19 -4.51
N GLY A 77 -15.66 12.64 -4.20
CA GLY A 77 -14.55 12.50 -5.14
C GLY A 77 -13.69 13.76 -5.31
N THR A 78 -13.97 14.81 -4.55
CA THR A 78 -13.10 15.98 -4.48
C THR A 78 -12.00 15.79 -3.44
N LEU A 79 -10.96 16.60 -3.51
CA LEU A 79 -9.92 16.67 -2.51
C LEU A 79 -9.53 18.12 -2.23
N THR A 80 -9.06 18.36 -1.02
CA THR A 80 -8.46 19.64 -0.61
C THR A 80 -7.19 19.38 0.19
N GLY A 81 -6.30 20.33 0.25
CA GLY A 81 -5.07 20.18 1.00
C GLY A 81 -4.24 21.43 1.12
N GLN A 82 -3.15 21.29 1.87
CA GLN A 82 -2.14 22.29 2.11
C GLN A 82 -0.79 21.78 1.61
N ALA A 83 -0.11 22.59 0.85
CA ALA A 83 1.27 22.38 0.41
C ALA A 83 2.11 23.52 0.95
N ASP A 84 2.59 23.37 2.19
CA ASP A 84 3.26 24.40 2.99
C ASP A 84 2.37 25.64 3.17
N CYS A 85 2.70 26.77 2.58
CA CYS A 85 1.91 28.00 2.65
C CYS A 85 0.82 28.10 1.55
N ASN A 86 0.78 27.12 0.63
CA ASN A 86 -0.18 27.07 -0.46
C ASN A 86 -1.31 26.09 -0.20
N SER A 87 -2.56 26.53 -0.45
CA SER A 87 -3.73 25.63 -0.45
C SER A 87 -4.01 25.12 -1.85
N PHE A 88 -4.50 23.89 -1.97
CA PHE A 88 -4.89 23.31 -3.24
C PHE A 88 -6.21 22.56 -3.14
N SER A 89 -6.84 22.36 -4.29
CA SER A 89 -8.01 21.49 -4.44
C SER A 89 -7.84 20.64 -5.69
N GLY A 90 -8.69 19.62 -5.83
CA GLY A 90 -8.66 18.74 -6.99
C GLY A 90 -9.71 17.65 -6.90
N THR A 91 -9.49 16.60 -7.64
CA THR A 91 -10.34 15.40 -7.64
C THR A 91 -9.50 14.14 -7.53
N TYR A 92 -10.11 13.07 -7.06
CA TYR A 92 -9.49 11.74 -7.01
C TYR A 92 -10.48 10.67 -7.45
N SER A 93 -9.96 9.52 -7.85
CA SER A 93 -10.77 8.33 -8.17
C SER A 93 -10.04 7.07 -7.71
N GLN A 94 -10.83 6.06 -7.32
CA GLN A 94 -10.37 4.72 -6.95
C GLN A 94 -10.96 3.63 -7.85
N GLU A 95 -11.70 3.99 -8.92
CA GLU A 95 -12.46 3.04 -9.75
C GLU A 95 -11.58 2.13 -10.62
N ALA A 96 -10.45 2.66 -11.13
CA ALA A 96 -9.55 1.93 -12.02
C ALA A 96 -8.08 2.04 -11.56
N GLY A 97 -7.87 1.90 -10.27
CA GLY A 97 -6.65 2.24 -9.58
C GLY A 97 -6.85 3.53 -8.78
N PHE A 98 -5.77 4.09 -8.26
CA PHE A 98 -5.83 5.36 -7.55
C PHE A 98 -5.30 6.47 -8.45
N SER A 99 -6.03 7.55 -8.60
CA SER A 99 -5.59 8.71 -9.38
C SER A 99 -5.95 10.01 -8.69
N ILE A 100 -5.06 10.98 -8.79
CA ILE A 100 -5.23 12.35 -8.26
C ILE A 100 -5.06 13.33 -9.41
N SER A 101 -5.99 14.28 -9.51
CA SER A 101 -5.90 15.41 -10.42
C SER A 101 -5.88 16.71 -9.62
N ILE A 102 -4.72 17.34 -9.55
CA ILE A 102 -4.55 18.62 -8.87
C ILE A 102 -5.20 19.72 -9.71
N GLY A 103 -6.06 20.49 -9.07
CA GLY A 103 -6.75 21.62 -9.66
C GLY A 103 -6.11 22.97 -9.25
N PRO A 104 -6.91 23.96 -8.88
CA PRO A 104 -6.39 25.27 -8.47
C PRO A 104 -5.48 25.18 -7.25
N VAL A 105 -4.35 25.91 -7.31
CA VAL A 105 -3.37 26.05 -6.24
C VAL A 105 -3.13 27.54 -5.99
N THR A 106 -3.05 27.99 -4.74
CA THR A 106 -2.52 29.32 -4.45
C THR A 106 -1.02 29.37 -4.74
N MET A 107 -0.50 30.52 -5.08
CA MET A 107 0.88 30.69 -5.57
C MET A 107 1.66 31.67 -4.67
N ALA A 108 1.72 31.43 -3.37
CA ALA A 108 2.57 32.17 -2.46
C ALA A 108 4.01 31.60 -2.49
N ALA A 109 5.01 32.43 -2.27
CA ALA A 109 6.39 31.98 -2.10
C ALA A 109 6.60 31.48 -0.67
N CYS A 110 6.73 30.17 -0.48
CA CYS A 110 6.82 29.53 0.85
C CYS A 110 8.25 29.51 1.46
N GLY A 111 9.25 30.00 0.72
CA GLY A 111 10.65 29.98 1.12
C GLY A 111 11.45 28.85 0.46
N ASP A 112 12.79 28.94 0.61
CA ASP A 112 13.73 28.07 -0.13
C ASP A 112 13.70 26.60 0.37
N ASP A 113 13.28 26.38 1.61
CA ASP A 113 13.20 25.03 2.23
C ASP A 113 11.85 24.36 2.02
N SER A 114 10.93 25.00 1.29
CA SER A 114 9.59 24.45 1.05
C SER A 114 9.63 23.24 0.13
N LEU A 115 8.82 22.24 0.46
CA LEU A 115 8.59 21.06 -0.37
C LEU A 115 7.28 21.16 -1.17
N ASP A 116 6.66 22.34 -1.28
CA ASP A 116 5.34 22.54 -1.90
C ASP A 116 5.30 22.02 -3.35
N ALA A 117 6.26 22.41 -4.17
CA ALA A 117 6.37 21.95 -5.56
C ALA A 117 6.56 20.41 -5.65
N THR A 118 7.47 19.85 -4.84
CA THR A 118 7.72 18.41 -4.78
C THR A 118 6.48 17.64 -4.34
N TYR A 119 5.79 18.14 -3.32
CA TYR A 119 4.58 17.51 -2.80
C TYR A 119 3.47 17.45 -3.86
N LEU A 120 3.20 18.56 -4.54
CA LEU A 120 2.17 18.64 -5.58
C LEU A 120 2.53 17.79 -6.81
N GLU A 121 3.80 17.74 -7.21
CA GLU A 121 4.28 16.90 -8.30
C GLU A 121 4.10 15.41 -7.98
N LEU A 122 4.48 14.99 -6.78
CA LEU A 122 4.30 13.61 -6.31
C LEU A 122 2.81 13.23 -6.28
N LEU A 123 1.94 14.08 -5.72
CA LEU A 123 0.51 13.83 -5.69
C LEU A 123 -0.08 13.67 -7.10
N GLY A 124 0.31 14.55 -8.04
CA GLY A 124 -0.14 14.46 -9.44
C GLY A 124 0.36 13.22 -10.20
N SER A 125 1.38 12.55 -9.67
CA SER A 125 1.98 11.33 -10.25
C SER A 125 1.44 10.04 -9.63
N VAL A 126 0.53 10.10 -8.66
CA VAL A 126 -0.03 8.95 -7.95
C VAL A 126 -0.88 8.10 -8.89
N VAL A 127 -0.65 6.78 -8.86
CA VAL A 127 -1.41 5.79 -9.65
C VAL A 127 -1.95 4.64 -8.80
N ALA A 128 -1.47 4.50 -7.56
CA ALA A 128 -1.92 3.50 -6.61
C ALA A 128 -1.89 4.05 -5.20
N GLY A 129 -2.70 3.50 -4.31
CA GLY A 129 -2.70 3.91 -2.91
C GLY A 129 -3.86 3.34 -2.12
N GLY A 130 -3.77 3.53 -0.82
CA GLY A 130 -4.78 3.12 0.14
C GLY A 130 -4.23 2.98 1.54
N PRO A 131 -5.07 2.61 2.52
CA PRO A 131 -4.66 2.34 3.88
C PRO A 131 -3.62 1.22 3.93
N ASP A 132 -2.60 1.37 4.78
CA ASP A 132 -1.53 0.37 4.93
C ASP A 132 -1.85 -0.74 5.96
N GLY A 133 -3.05 -0.70 6.54
CA GLY A 133 -3.54 -1.68 7.52
C GLY A 133 -3.07 -1.42 8.95
N ILE A 134 -2.25 -0.41 9.20
CA ILE A 134 -1.77 0.01 10.53
C ILE A 134 -2.13 1.47 10.87
N GLY A 135 -3.03 2.06 10.10
CA GLY A 135 -3.57 3.40 10.34
C GLY A 135 -2.89 4.52 9.55
N ASN A 136 -2.01 4.20 8.60
CA ASN A 136 -1.44 5.19 7.70
C ASN A 136 -2.03 5.05 6.29
N LEU A 137 -1.85 6.09 5.49
CA LEU A 137 -2.13 6.07 4.06
C LEU A 137 -0.81 6.01 3.30
N ALA A 138 -0.74 5.13 2.31
CA ALA A 138 0.37 5.04 1.38
C ALA A 138 -0.11 5.36 -0.03
N LEU A 139 0.59 6.28 -0.72
CA LEU A 139 0.36 6.62 -2.12
C LEU A 139 1.61 6.30 -2.93
N GLU A 140 1.44 5.67 -4.09
CA GLU A 140 2.54 5.25 -4.96
C GLU A 140 2.47 5.93 -6.32
N THR A 141 3.61 6.43 -6.79
CA THR A 141 3.73 7.08 -8.10
C THR A 141 3.82 6.05 -9.22
N ALA A 142 3.67 6.51 -10.45
CA ALA A 142 3.80 5.68 -11.64
C ALA A 142 5.11 4.89 -11.64
N GLY A 143 5.05 3.60 -12.06
CA GLY A 143 6.19 2.70 -12.00
C GLY A 143 6.50 2.16 -10.59
N GLY A 144 5.81 2.63 -9.54
CA GLY A 144 6.05 2.21 -8.15
C GLY A 144 7.40 2.65 -7.59
N GLU A 145 8.01 3.66 -8.22
CA GLU A 145 9.36 4.13 -7.84
C GLU A 145 9.36 4.87 -6.52
N GLN A 146 8.33 5.68 -6.27
CA GLN A 146 8.22 6.45 -5.05
C GLN A 146 6.95 6.11 -4.28
N ARG A 147 7.08 6.05 -2.97
CA ARG A 147 5.99 5.83 -2.04
C ARG A 147 5.96 6.96 -1.03
N MET A 148 4.86 7.69 -1.02
CA MET A 148 4.54 8.70 -0.02
C MET A 148 3.82 8.01 1.15
N THR A 149 4.18 8.37 2.37
CA THR A 149 3.51 7.88 3.59
C THR A 149 2.88 9.05 4.33
N PHE A 150 1.65 8.84 4.76
CA PHE A 150 0.85 9.81 5.49
C PHE A 150 0.34 9.20 6.78
N VAL A 151 0.22 10.01 7.82
CA VAL A 151 -0.41 9.62 9.08
C VAL A 151 -1.78 10.29 9.22
N ASP A 152 -2.69 9.60 9.88
CA ASP A 152 -3.97 10.14 10.28
C ASP A 152 -3.77 11.21 11.35
N SER A 153 -4.25 12.41 11.11
CA SER A 153 -4.22 13.57 12.05
C SER A 153 -5.60 13.94 12.59
N GLY A 154 -6.58 13.06 12.39
CA GLY A 154 -7.94 13.24 12.84
C GLY A 154 -8.93 13.54 11.73
N SER A 155 -10.21 13.58 12.10
CA SER A 155 -11.29 13.87 11.16
C SER A 155 -11.22 15.29 10.65
N ALA A 156 -11.43 15.44 9.33
CA ALA A 156 -11.71 16.75 8.76
C ALA A 156 -13.05 17.22 9.33
N MET A 157 -13.03 18.32 10.05
CA MET A 157 -14.27 18.98 10.50
C MET A 157 -14.86 19.72 9.31
N GLU A 158 -16.14 19.46 9.05
CA GLU A 158 -16.96 20.23 8.11
C GLU A 158 -17.24 21.64 8.66
#